data_a853104599eb26ed2086a2807d73e54e
#
_entry.id   a853104599eb26ed2086a2807d73e54e
#
_cell.length_a   1.000
_cell.length_b   1.000
_cell.length_c   1.000
_cell.angle_alpha   90.00
_cell.angle_beta   90.00
_cell.angle_gamma   90.00
#
_symmetry.space_group_name_H-M   'P 1'
#
loop_
_entity.id
_entity.type
_entity.pdbx_description
1 polymer ?
#
loop_
_entity_poly.entity_id
_entity_poly.type
_entity_poly.pdbx_seq_one_letter_code
_entity_poly.pdbx_strand_id
1 'polypeptide(L)'
;MSLDIDKIILHSLRQGGDGQPHADTRSQLLPADEAVQGLMAELHRIYNGKGGKGFGFFADPEAAVAELAEGEEASKQPSPLFRIALEKLLDEQLEFVPFSVEMTQLLVKQLVEHALDEQGVLLFAKYNYVGVDYLMIALLEGKESVTVSEALELRHIQYLDIGKLNLVARIDLTEWKTQPDSRRYITFSKGRVGRKLGDFFMDLLGAREGMDAKIQNKGLLQAVDDYCDSRQLEPAERNDYKKQVFKYCTEQASAGEEIEIKELSAELPGDGDLDFYSFIGQEYELEERFPADRSTLRGLTKFVGSGGGLTLSFEQKLLNSRIFYDPQTDTLTIKGVPPNLKDQLLRQS
;
A
#
# COMPACT_ATOMS: atom_id res chain seq x y z
N MET A 1 0.47 -7.91 21.68
CA MET A 1 0.90 -6.54 21.34
C MET A 1 -0.31 -5.64 21.54
N SER A 2 -0.19 -4.60 22.38
CA SER A 2 -1.33 -3.75 22.75
C SER A 2 -1.42 -2.57 21.78
N LEU A 3 -2.59 -2.39 21.20
CA LEU A 3 -2.99 -1.16 20.53
C LEU A 3 -3.65 -0.30 21.60
N ASP A 4 -3.23 0.96 21.75
CA ASP A 4 -3.79 1.93 22.70
C ASP A 4 -4.48 3.05 21.94
N ILE A 5 -5.78 3.25 22.20
CA ILE A 5 -6.60 4.25 21.54
C ILE A 5 -6.61 5.51 22.38
N ASP A 6 -6.00 6.58 21.85
CA ASP A 6 -6.05 7.91 22.47
C ASP A 6 -7.44 8.55 22.22
N LYS A 7 -7.85 8.68 20.96
CA LYS A 7 -9.11 9.33 20.58
C LYS A 7 -9.71 8.66 19.35
N ILE A 8 -11.02 8.45 19.36
CA ILE A 8 -11.75 7.89 18.22
C ILE A 8 -13.13 8.53 18.10
N ILE A 9 -13.53 8.83 16.86
CA ILE A 9 -14.85 9.37 16.54
C ILE A 9 -15.35 8.83 15.20
N LEU A 10 -16.65 8.74 15.07
CA LEU A 10 -17.34 8.33 13.84
C LEU A 10 -18.24 9.46 13.37
N HIS A 11 -18.28 9.66 12.04
CA HIS A 11 -19.25 10.52 11.37
C HIS A 11 -20.01 9.72 10.32
N SER A 12 -21.22 10.12 9.97
CA SER A 12 -21.99 9.46 8.90
C SER A 12 -21.82 10.26 7.61
N LEU A 13 -21.43 9.60 6.53
CA LEU A 13 -21.38 10.18 5.18
C LEU A 13 -22.50 9.57 4.36
N ARG A 14 -23.39 10.39 3.82
CA ARG A 14 -24.57 9.99 3.05
C ARG A 14 -24.74 10.83 1.81
N GLN A 15 -25.50 10.34 0.86
CA GLN A 15 -25.97 11.15 -0.26
C GLN A 15 -27.19 11.99 0.19
N GLY A 16 -27.13 13.28 -0.02
CA GLY A 16 -28.25 14.17 0.22
C GLY A 16 -29.37 13.97 -0.82
N GLY A 17 -30.53 14.58 -0.59
CA GLY A 17 -31.65 14.55 -1.54
C GLY A 17 -31.36 15.24 -2.89
N ASP A 18 -30.31 16.03 -2.98
CA ASP A 18 -29.77 16.69 -4.17
C ASP A 18 -28.70 15.86 -4.91
N GLY A 19 -28.41 14.63 -4.42
CA GLY A 19 -27.39 13.76 -4.97
C GLY A 19 -25.95 14.16 -4.59
N GLN A 20 -25.77 15.13 -3.69
CA GLN A 20 -24.44 15.51 -3.22
C GLN A 20 -24.08 14.79 -1.92
N PRO A 21 -22.78 14.51 -1.66
CA PRO A 21 -22.35 13.94 -0.41
C PRO A 21 -22.61 14.92 0.73
N HIS A 22 -23.16 14.41 1.81
CA HIS A 22 -23.48 15.14 3.03
C HIS A 22 -22.99 14.36 4.25
N ALA A 23 -22.47 15.05 5.26
CA ALA A 23 -21.98 14.43 6.49
C ALA A 23 -22.77 14.87 7.71
N ASP A 24 -23.22 13.88 8.51
CA ASP A 24 -23.72 14.11 9.86
C ASP A 24 -22.59 13.84 10.85
N THR A 25 -22.18 14.87 11.55
CA THR A 25 -21.03 14.81 12.45
C THR A 25 -21.44 14.56 13.90
N ARG A 26 -20.72 13.69 14.57
CA ARG A 26 -20.86 13.40 15.99
C ARG A 26 -20.13 14.47 16.81
N SER A 27 -20.69 14.84 17.95
CA SER A 27 -20.13 15.86 18.85
C SER A 27 -19.32 15.31 20.02
N GLN A 28 -19.22 13.98 20.16
CA GLN A 28 -18.54 13.32 21.27
C GLN A 28 -17.71 12.15 20.77
N LEU A 29 -16.56 11.92 21.42
CA LEU A 29 -15.71 10.74 21.17
C LEU A 29 -16.47 9.46 21.51
N LEU A 30 -16.03 8.35 20.92
CA LEU A 30 -16.41 7.02 21.38
C LEU A 30 -15.61 6.66 22.64
N PRO A 31 -16.23 5.95 23.61
CA PRO A 31 -15.47 5.36 24.70
C PRO A 31 -14.55 4.26 24.14
N ALA A 32 -13.34 4.15 24.67
CA ALA A 32 -12.41 3.08 24.30
C ALA A 32 -12.78 1.75 25.00
N ASP A 33 -14.02 1.28 24.80
CA ASP A 33 -14.52 0.02 25.33
C ASP A 33 -14.01 -1.19 24.52
N GLU A 34 -14.38 -2.39 24.93
CA GLU A 34 -13.94 -3.65 24.28
C GLU A 34 -14.35 -3.72 22.79
N ALA A 35 -15.52 -3.21 22.44
CA ALA A 35 -16.01 -3.21 21.07
C ALA A 35 -15.17 -2.28 20.18
N VAL A 36 -14.84 -1.08 20.68
CA VAL A 36 -13.99 -0.11 19.98
C VAL A 36 -12.54 -0.60 19.88
N GLN A 37 -12.02 -1.22 20.95
CA GLN A 37 -10.69 -1.85 20.94
C GLN A 37 -10.62 -2.97 19.89
N GLY A 38 -11.64 -3.85 19.85
CA GLY A 38 -11.73 -4.93 18.86
C GLY A 38 -11.79 -4.40 17.43
N LEU A 39 -12.61 -3.37 17.18
CA LEU A 39 -12.71 -2.72 15.87
C LEU A 39 -11.34 -2.16 15.41
N MET A 40 -10.66 -1.40 16.27
CA MET A 40 -9.40 -0.76 15.92
C MET A 40 -8.27 -1.78 15.71
N ALA A 41 -8.21 -2.82 16.53
CA ALA A 41 -7.23 -3.90 16.36
C ALA A 41 -7.40 -4.60 15.00
N GLU A 42 -8.65 -4.88 14.61
CA GLU A 42 -8.95 -5.53 13.33
C GLU A 42 -8.69 -4.59 12.14
N LEU A 43 -9.06 -3.30 12.22
CA LEU A 43 -8.77 -2.30 11.20
C LEU A 43 -7.25 -2.15 11.00
N HIS A 44 -6.49 -2.06 12.09
CA HIS A 44 -5.03 -1.98 12.05
C HIS A 44 -4.42 -3.23 11.36
N ARG A 45 -4.87 -4.43 11.75
CA ARG A 45 -4.42 -5.70 11.18
C ARG A 45 -4.70 -5.79 9.68
N ILE A 46 -5.94 -5.50 9.26
CA ILE A 46 -6.36 -5.54 7.87
C ILE A 46 -5.57 -4.52 7.04
N TYR A 47 -5.43 -3.30 7.57
CA TYR A 47 -4.70 -2.24 6.88
C TYR A 47 -3.21 -2.57 6.70
N ASN A 48 -2.55 -3.11 7.72
CA ASN A 48 -1.14 -3.53 7.61
C ASN A 48 -0.95 -4.62 6.54
N GLY A 49 -1.83 -5.61 6.51
CA GLY A 49 -1.79 -6.68 5.51
C GLY A 49 -2.21 -6.27 4.09
N LYS A 50 -2.73 -5.04 3.91
CA LYS A 50 -3.22 -4.58 2.60
C LYS A 50 -2.05 -4.26 1.67
N GLY A 51 -1.96 -4.98 0.54
CA GLY A 51 -1.01 -4.67 -0.53
C GLY A 51 -1.46 -3.48 -1.39
N GLY A 52 -0.52 -2.87 -2.12
CA GLY A 52 -0.80 -1.82 -3.10
C GLY A 52 -1.16 -0.47 -2.46
N LYS A 53 -0.68 -0.19 -1.26
CA LYS A 53 -0.76 1.14 -0.64
C LYS A 53 0.08 2.15 -1.43
N GLY A 54 -0.39 3.40 -1.48
CA GLY A 54 0.41 4.55 -1.86
C GLY A 54 1.14 5.10 -0.65
N PHE A 55 2.24 5.77 -0.90
CA PHE A 55 3.06 6.46 0.10
C PHE A 55 3.18 7.92 -0.27
N GLY A 56 3.22 8.79 0.72
CA GLY A 56 3.32 10.22 0.53
C GLY A 56 3.87 10.94 1.75
N PHE A 57 3.99 12.23 1.59
CA PHE A 57 4.43 13.19 2.60
C PHE A 57 3.71 14.51 2.39
N PHE A 58 3.59 15.34 3.42
CA PHE A 58 2.97 16.64 3.27
C PHE A 58 3.79 17.53 2.33
N ALA A 59 3.10 18.19 1.38
CA ALA A 59 3.75 19.18 0.53
C ALA A 59 4.29 20.33 1.38
N ASP A 60 5.48 20.79 1.04
CA ASP A 60 6.02 22.01 1.62
C ASP A 60 5.45 23.22 0.86
N PRO A 61 4.73 24.13 1.54
CA PRO A 61 4.18 25.32 0.88
C PRO A 61 5.25 26.23 0.28
N GLU A 62 6.45 26.28 0.88
CA GLU A 62 7.54 27.16 0.41
C GLU A 62 8.27 26.55 -0.80
N ALA A 63 8.50 25.24 -0.81
CA ALA A 63 9.09 24.53 -1.95
C ALA A 63 8.18 24.57 -3.19
N ALA A 64 6.87 24.54 -2.99
CA ALA A 64 5.90 24.66 -4.07
C ALA A 64 5.95 26.02 -4.81
N VAL A 65 6.31 27.08 -4.12
CA VAL A 65 6.48 28.42 -4.73
C VAL A 65 7.77 28.51 -5.56
N ALA A 66 8.83 27.81 -5.16
CA ALA A 66 10.09 27.79 -5.89
C ALA A 66 10.01 27.03 -7.22
N GLU A 67 9.26 25.90 -7.27
CA GLU A 67 9.07 25.11 -8.48
C GLU A 67 8.24 25.84 -9.56
N LEU A 68 7.34 26.76 -9.16
CA LEU A 68 6.59 27.60 -10.11
C LEU A 68 7.48 28.62 -10.85
N ALA A 69 8.63 28.96 -10.30
CA ALA A 69 9.58 29.88 -10.94
C ALA A 69 10.38 29.22 -12.08
N GLU A 70 10.37 27.89 -12.19
CA GLU A 70 11.11 27.12 -13.22
C GLU A 70 10.28 26.68 -14.44
N GLY A 71 8.99 27.07 -14.53
CA GLY A 71 8.20 26.99 -15.77
C GLY A 71 7.44 25.68 -16.01
N GLU A 72 7.20 24.88 -15.01
CA GLU A 72 6.20 23.80 -15.11
C GLU A 72 4.77 24.37 -15.04
N GLU A 73 3.86 23.83 -15.88
CA GLU A 73 2.44 24.19 -15.84
C GLU A 73 1.93 24.06 -14.41
N ALA A 74 1.21 25.08 -13.92
CA ALA A 74 0.67 25.16 -12.58
C ALA A 74 -0.21 23.94 -12.26
N SER A 75 0.40 22.83 -11.88
CA SER A 75 -0.29 21.71 -11.26
C SER A 75 -0.94 22.27 -9.99
N LYS A 76 -2.21 21.99 -9.80
CA LYS A 76 -3.03 22.44 -8.66
C LYS A 76 -2.23 22.18 -7.37
N GLN A 77 -1.76 23.24 -6.71
CA GLN A 77 -0.95 23.07 -5.50
C GLN A 77 -1.78 22.38 -4.42
N PRO A 78 -1.20 21.37 -3.73
CA PRO A 78 -1.88 20.71 -2.63
C PRO A 78 -2.25 21.72 -1.53
N SER A 79 -3.49 21.68 -1.05
CA SER A 79 -3.96 22.59 -0.01
C SER A 79 -3.32 22.24 1.34
N PRO A 80 -2.68 23.17 2.07
CA PRO A 80 -2.06 22.86 3.36
C PRO A 80 -3.07 22.73 4.53
N LEU A 81 -4.37 22.86 4.27
CA LEU A 81 -5.40 22.93 5.32
C LEU A 81 -5.38 21.74 6.27
N PHE A 82 -5.25 20.53 5.75
CA PHE A 82 -5.19 19.34 6.58
C PHE A 82 -3.95 19.33 7.48
N ARG A 83 -2.78 19.60 6.92
CA ARG A 83 -1.51 19.67 7.65
C ARG A 83 -1.59 20.72 8.77
N ILE A 84 -2.06 21.94 8.47
CA ILE A 84 -2.20 23.01 9.46
C ILE A 84 -3.14 22.63 10.59
N ALA A 85 -4.28 22.01 10.28
CA ALA A 85 -5.23 21.54 11.30
C ALA A 85 -4.63 20.42 12.16
N LEU A 86 -3.86 19.50 11.55
CA LEU A 86 -3.20 18.41 12.26
C LEU A 86 -2.08 18.95 13.17
N GLU A 87 -1.28 19.91 12.72
CA GLU A 87 -0.27 20.59 13.56
C GLU A 87 -0.93 21.23 14.80
N LYS A 88 -2.02 21.98 14.60
CA LYS A 88 -2.78 22.56 15.71
C LYS A 88 -3.34 21.51 16.68
N LEU A 89 -3.80 20.35 16.16
CA LEU A 89 -4.23 19.25 16.99
C LEU A 89 -3.10 18.67 17.84
N LEU A 90 -1.92 18.50 17.25
CA LEU A 90 -0.75 17.94 17.93
C LEU A 90 -0.13 18.92 18.94
N ASP A 91 -0.30 20.21 18.70
CA ASP A 91 0.12 21.30 19.61
C ASP A 91 -0.96 21.68 20.65
N GLU A 92 -2.03 20.86 20.75
CA GLU A 92 -3.15 21.08 21.68
C GLU A 92 -3.89 22.42 21.50
N GLN A 93 -3.77 23.04 20.32
CA GLN A 93 -4.46 24.29 19.96
C GLN A 93 -5.85 24.02 19.36
N LEU A 94 -6.09 22.80 18.93
CA LEU A 94 -7.36 22.34 18.37
C LEU A 94 -7.75 20.99 19.02
N GLU A 95 -8.98 20.88 19.51
CA GLU A 95 -9.49 19.64 20.07
C GLU A 95 -9.83 18.61 18.98
N PHE A 96 -9.78 17.32 19.31
CA PHE A 96 -9.97 16.23 18.32
C PHE A 96 -11.35 16.25 17.66
N VAL A 97 -12.41 16.58 18.40
CA VAL A 97 -13.77 16.63 17.83
C VAL A 97 -13.89 17.76 16.80
N PRO A 98 -13.57 19.03 17.09
CA PRO A 98 -13.53 20.08 16.07
C PRO A 98 -12.62 19.72 14.87
N PHE A 99 -11.42 19.18 15.12
CA PHE A 99 -10.53 18.73 14.06
C PHE A 99 -11.24 17.73 13.11
N SER A 100 -11.86 16.69 13.68
CA SER A 100 -12.53 15.66 12.87
C SER A 100 -13.71 16.23 12.07
N VAL A 101 -14.43 17.21 12.60
CA VAL A 101 -15.52 17.90 11.91
C VAL A 101 -15.01 18.74 10.74
N GLU A 102 -13.95 19.54 10.96
CA GLU A 102 -13.32 20.35 9.91
C GLU A 102 -12.77 19.44 8.78
N MET A 103 -12.09 18.36 9.13
CA MET A 103 -11.54 17.42 8.15
C MET A 103 -12.62 16.64 7.42
N THR A 104 -13.76 16.37 8.06
CA THR A 104 -14.94 15.78 7.40
C THR A 104 -15.52 16.74 6.34
N GLN A 105 -15.60 18.04 6.63
CA GLN A 105 -16.06 19.04 5.66
C GLN A 105 -15.10 19.16 4.48
N LEU A 106 -13.80 19.15 4.74
CA LEU A 106 -12.78 19.12 3.69
C LEU A 106 -12.90 17.86 2.82
N LEU A 107 -13.10 16.69 3.43
CA LEU A 107 -13.30 15.41 2.75
C LEU A 107 -14.54 15.45 1.84
N VAL A 108 -15.68 15.92 2.34
CA VAL A 108 -16.90 16.09 1.53
C VAL A 108 -16.65 16.97 0.32
N LYS A 109 -15.95 18.09 0.50
CA LYS A 109 -15.58 18.97 -0.62
C LYS A 109 -14.72 18.25 -1.65
N GLN A 110 -13.71 17.49 -1.23
CA GLN A 110 -12.85 16.72 -2.13
C GLN A 110 -13.59 15.58 -2.83
N LEU A 111 -14.57 14.93 -2.18
CA LEU A 111 -15.42 13.93 -2.84
C LEU A 111 -16.19 14.53 -4.01
N VAL A 112 -16.74 15.73 -3.84
CA VAL A 112 -17.44 16.47 -4.91
C VAL A 112 -16.46 16.81 -6.04
N GLU A 113 -15.31 17.37 -5.74
CA GLU A 113 -14.29 17.78 -6.71
C GLU A 113 -13.77 16.61 -7.57
N HIS A 114 -13.59 15.44 -6.95
CA HIS A 114 -13.14 14.22 -7.64
C HIS A 114 -14.28 13.38 -8.25
N ALA A 115 -15.54 13.82 -8.12
CA ALA A 115 -16.72 13.07 -8.54
C ALA A 115 -16.70 11.61 -8.01
N LEU A 116 -16.44 11.45 -6.71
CA LEU A 116 -16.50 10.20 -5.97
C LEU A 116 -17.84 10.11 -5.23
N ASP A 117 -18.57 9.02 -5.49
CA ASP A 117 -19.86 8.74 -4.85
C ASP A 117 -19.65 7.71 -3.74
N GLU A 118 -19.12 8.18 -2.62
CA GLU A 118 -18.76 7.34 -1.49
C GLU A 118 -19.69 7.66 -0.31
N GLN A 119 -20.17 6.61 0.37
CA GLN A 119 -21.02 6.72 1.55
C GLN A 119 -20.69 5.64 2.55
N GLY A 120 -20.99 5.91 3.82
CA GLY A 120 -20.71 4.99 4.92
C GLY A 120 -20.43 5.71 6.23
N VAL A 121 -19.64 5.09 7.07
CA VAL A 121 -19.21 5.63 8.37
C VAL A 121 -17.76 6.05 8.28
N LEU A 122 -17.52 7.35 8.40
CA LEU A 122 -16.19 7.94 8.41
C LEU A 122 -15.62 7.86 9.83
N LEU A 123 -14.47 7.22 9.95
CA LEU A 123 -13.75 7.02 11.20
C LEU A 123 -12.51 7.91 11.21
N PHE A 124 -12.29 8.61 12.32
CA PHE A 124 -11.03 9.22 12.70
C PHE A 124 -10.54 8.58 13.99
N ALA A 125 -9.30 8.10 14.01
CA ALA A 125 -8.71 7.49 15.19
C ALA A 125 -7.25 7.92 15.36
N LYS A 126 -6.91 8.47 16.53
CA LYS A 126 -5.55 8.64 17.00
C LYS A 126 -5.23 7.54 17.98
N TYR A 127 -4.18 6.76 17.71
CA TYR A 127 -3.84 5.59 18.52
C TYR A 127 -2.35 5.30 18.49
N ASN A 128 -1.86 4.61 19.50
CA ASN A 128 -0.49 4.10 19.57
C ASN A 128 -0.47 2.61 19.29
N TYR A 129 0.52 2.17 18.53
CA TYR A 129 0.80 0.76 18.33
C TYR A 129 2.30 0.53 18.40
N VAL A 130 2.75 -0.24 19.40
CA VAL A 130 4.17 -0.61 19.63
C VAL A 130 5.09 0.64 19.64
N GLY A 131 4.64 1.70 20.33
CA GLY A 131 5.44 2.92 20.49
C GLY A 131 5.37 3.92 19.33
N VAL A 132 4.58 3.63 18.30
CA VAL A 132 4.36 4.53 17.15
C VAL A 132 2.96 5.12 17.23
N ASP A 133 2.88 6.44 17.15
CA ASP A 133 1.61 7.17 17.12
C ASP A 133 1.08 7.30 15.69
N TYR A 134 -0.19 6.98 15.50
CA TYR A 134 -0.87 7.03 14.20
C TYR A 134 -2.13 7.89 14.25
N LEU A 135 -2.42 8.56 13.14
CA LEU A 135 -3.76 9.05 12.81
C LEU A 135 -4.30 8.25 11.64
N MET A 136 -5.43 7.57 11.83
CA MET A 136 -6.14 6.84 10.78
C MET A 136 -7.42 7.57 10.42
N ILE A 137 -7.68 7.67 9.11
CA ILE A 137 -8.94 8.16 8.52
C ILE A 137 -9.44 7.05 7.62
N ALA A 138 -10.63 6.53 7.88
CA ALA A 138 -11.19 5.43 7.08
C ALA A 138 -12.69 5.65 6.84
N LEU A 139 -13.13 5.42 5.61
CA LEU A 139 -14.54 5.29 5.30
C LEU A 139 -14.90 3.80 5.28
N LEU A 140 -15.81 3.42 6.17
CA LEU A 140 -16.31 2.07 6.35
C LEU A 140 -17.67 1.93 5.69
N GLU A 141 -17.76 1.09 4.66
CA GLU A 141 -19.02 0.82 3.98
C GLU A 141 -19.98 0.02 4.87
N GLY A 142 -21.27 0.35 4.81
CA GLY A 142 -22.32 -0.45 5.40
C GLY A 142 -22.64 -1.65 4.52
N LYS A 143 -22.86 -2.81 5.12
CA LYS A 143 -23.29 -4.02 4.42
C LYS A 143 -24.48 -4.65 5.13
N GLU A 144 -25.44 -5.11 4.34
CA GLU A 144 -26.56 -5.89 4.85
C GLU A 144 -26.19 -7.38 4.95
N SER A 145 -26.64 -8.03 5.99
CA SER A 145 -26.52 -9.46 6.20
C SER A 145 -27.73 -10.01 6.90
N VAL A 146 -27.85 -11.33 6.92
CA VAL A 146 -28.90 -12.06 7.62
C VAL A 146 -28.28 -12.83 8.78
N THR A 147 -28.81 -12.64 9.97
CA THR A 147 -28.46 -13.45 11.14
C THR A 147 -29.64 -14.33 11.54
N VAL A 148 -29.37 -15.40 12.27
CA VAL A 148 -30.36 -16.32 12.81
C VAL A 148 -30.44 -16.09 14.30
N SER A 149 -31.65 -15.81 14.83
CA SER A 149 -31.89 -15.68 16.26
C SER A 149 -31.86 -17.05 16.97
N GLU A 150 -31.83 -17.05 18.31
CA GLU A 150 -31.92 -18.29 19.09
C GLU A 150 -33.20 -19.11 18.77
N ALA A 151 -34.27 -18.43 18.35
CA ALA A 151 -35.53 -19.05 17.92
C ALA A 151 -35.49 -19.54 16.45
N LEU A 152 -34.32 -19.56 15.78
CA LEU A 152 -34.12 -19.92 14.39
C LEU A 152 -34.87 -19.01 13.38
N GLU A 153 -35.18 -17.77 13.78
CA GLU A 153 -35.79 -16.78 12.90
C GLU A 153 -34.72 -15.97 12.18
N LEU A 154 -34.97 -15.65 10.91
CA LEU A 154 -34.08 -14.79 10.11
C LEU A 154 -34.27 -13.31 10.49
N ARG A 155 -33.19 -12.60 10.74
CA ARG A 155 -33.16 -11.17 11.01
C ARG A 155 -32.18 -10.48 10.08
N HIS A 156 -32.59 -9.38 9.48
CA HIS A 156 -31.70 -8.51 8.72
C HIS A 156 -30.92 -7.63 9.69
N ILE A 157 -29.61 -7.56 9.47
CA ILE A 157 -28.73 -6.67 10.21
C ILE A 157 -27.90 -5.84 9.24
N GLN A 158 -27.55 -4.64 9.66
CA GLN A 158 -26.53 -3.83 9.00
C GLN A 158 -25.26 -3.88 9.84
N TYR A 159 -24.12 -4.06 9.17
CA TYR A 159 -22.82 -4.08 9.83
C TYR A 159 -21.78 -3.34 8.96
N LEU A 160 -20.66 -2.94 9.56
CA LEU A 160 -19.56 -2.29 8.84
C LEU A 160 -18.70 -3.35 8.13
N ASP A 161 -18.51 -3.22 6.81
CA ASP A 161 -17.63 -4.11 6.05
C ASP A 161 -16.16 -3.70 6.22
N ILE A 162 -15.58 -4.04 7.38
CA ILE A 162 -14.19 -3.72 7.71
C ILE A 162 -13.17 -4.43 6.80
N GLY A 163 -13.57 -5.50 6.10
CA GLY A 163 -12.71 -6.21 5.16
C GLY A 163 -12.41 -5.42 3.89
N LYS A 164 -13.24 -4.44 3.55
CA LYS A 164 -13.11 -3.60 2.36
C LYS A 164 -12.64 -2.19 2.69
N LEU A 165 -11.46 -2.02 3.22
CA LEU A 165 -10.88 -0.69 3.43
C LEU A 165 -10.50 -0.04 2.09
N ASN A 166 -11.50 0.43 1.32
CA ASN A 166 -11.26 1.04 0.02
C ASN A 166 -10.75 2.47 0.15
N LEU A 167 -11.34 3.24 1.06
CA LEU A 167 -10.98 4.63 1.33
C LEU A 167 -10.40 4.73 2.73
N VAL A 168 -9.09 4.65 2.83
CA VAL A 168 -8.35 4.73 4.09
C VAL A 168 -6.99 5.39 3.88
N ALA A 169 -6.66 6.30 4.78
CA ALA A 169 -5.33 6.87 4.92
C ALA A 169 -4.86 6.73 6.37
N ARG A 170 -3.55 6.58 6.55
CA ARG A 170 -2.91 6.57 7.85
C ARG A 170 -1.64 7.40 7.82
N ILE A 171 -1.47 8.23 8.82
CA ILE A 171 -0.30 9.08 9.01
C ILE A 171 0.48 8.53 10.20
N ASP A 172 1.74 8.22 10.00
CA ASP A 172 2.70 7.93 11.07
C ASP A 172 3.15 9.27 11.67
N LEU A 173 2.59 9.62 12.82
CA LEU A 173 2.87 10.88 13.51
C LEU A 173 4.25 10.88 14.14
N THR A 174 4.76 9.71 14.50
CA THR A 174 6.10 9.56 15.09
C THR A 174 7.17 9.78 14.01
N GLU A 175 7.06 9.10 12.87
CA GLU A 175 7.97 9.27 11.74
C GLU A 175 7.96 10.72 11.24
N TRP A 176 6.77 11.30 11.05
CA TRP A 176 6.63 12.71 10.63
C TRP A 176 7.36 13.69 11.55
N LYS A 177 7.31 13.47 12.87
CA LYS A 177 7.98 14.35 13.85
C LYS A 177 9.48 14.12 13.98
N THR A 178 9.91 12.85 13.85
CA THR A 178 11.29 12.45 14.13
C THR A 178 12.18 12.42 12.89
N GLN A 179 11.59 12.29 11.70
CA GLN A 179 12.28 12.16 10.41
C GLN A 179 11.66 13.14 9.39
N PRO A 180 11.98 14.46 9.48
CA PRO A 180 11.35 15.48 8.63
C PRO A 180 11.58 15.26 7.12
N ASP A 181 12.69 14.61 6.74
CA ASP A 181 13.04 14.30 5.35
C ASP A 181 12.37 13.03 4.82
N SER A 182 11.65 12.29 5.67
CA SER A 182 10.92 11.10 5.23
C SER A 182 9.83 11.46 4.22
N ARG A 183 9.72 10.66 3.16
CA ARG A 183 8.71 10.82 2.10
C ARG A 183 7.65 9.71 2.13
N ARG A 184 7.43 9.06 3.29
CA ARG A 184 6.64 7.84 3.38
C ARG A 184 5.71 7.75 4.59
N TYR A 185 5.71 8.73 5.48
CA TYR A 185 4.91 8.69 6.72
C TYR A 185 3.39 8.80 6.47
N ILE A 186 2.95 9.17 5.28
CA ILE A 186 1.54 9.08 4.87
C ILE A 186 1.37 7.83 4.03
N THR A 187 0.45 6.96 4.43
CA THR A 187 0.06 5.80 3.63
C THR A 187 -1.43 5.86 3.32
N PHE A 188 -1.86 5.41 2.14
CA PHE A 188 -3.26 5.43 1.72
C PHE A 188 -3.58 4.29 0.76
N SER A 189 -4.87 3.92 0.70
CA SER A 189 -5.31 2.91 -0.27
C SER A 189 -5.37 3.52 -1.67
N LYS A 190 -4.72 2.86 -2.65
CA LYS A 190 -4.84 3.25 -4.07
C LYS A 190 -6.14 2.73 -4.73
N GLY A 191 -6.92 1.88 -4.03
CA GLY A 191 -8.20 1.32 -4.49
C GLY A 191 -8.14 0.56 -5.82
N ARG A 192 -9.26 -0.08 -6.20
CA ARG A 192 -9.40 -0.70 -7.53
C ARG A 192 -9.75 0.31 -8.64
N VAL A 193 -10.22 1.48 -8.28
CA VAL A 193 -10.64 2.55 -9.21
C VAL A 193 -9.46 3.35 -9.76
N GLY A 194 -8.23 2.97 -9.39
CA GLY A 194 -7.01 3.49 -9.99
C GLY A 194 -6.57 4.87 -9.46
N ARG A 195 -6.10 5.72 -10.39
CA ARG A 195 -5.47 7.02 -10.08
C ARG A 195 -6.37 7.98 -9.29
N LYS A 196 -7.70 7.99 -9.54
CA LYS A 196 -8.65 8.93 -8.91
C LYS A 196 -8.63 8.90 -7.38
N LEU A 197 -8.51 7.73 -6.75
CA LEU A 197 -8.50 7.63 -5.30
C LEU A 197 -7.15 8.09 -4.70
N GLY A 198 -6.06 7.84 -5.41
CA GLY A 198 -4.75 8.39 -5.04
C GLY A 198 -4.75 9.92 -5.09
N ASP A 199 -5.21 10.49 -6.21
CA ASP A 199 -5.30 11.95 -6.41
C ASP A 199 -6.21 12.59 -5.33
N PHE A 200 -7.35 11.96 -5.01
CA PHE A 200 -8.23 12.38 -3.92
C PHE A 200 -7.48 12.51 -2.58
N PHE A 201 -6.70 11.48 -2.19
CA PHE A 201 -5.94 11.56 -0.94
C PHE A 201 -4.83 12.60 -0.98
N MET A 202 -4.16 12.77 -2.11
CA MET A 202 -3.16 13.82 -2.26
C MET A 202 -3.77 15.20 -2.04
N ASP A 203 -4.92 15.47 -2.66
CA ASP A 203 -5.62 16.75 -2.52
C ASP A 203 -6.23 16.93 -1.11
N LEU A 204 -6.84 15.87 -0.54
CA LEU A 204 -7.41 15.92 0.82
C LEU A 204 -6.35 16.22 1.88
N LEU A 205 -5.22 15.52 1.83
CA LEU A 205 -4.18 15.64 2.84
C LEU A 205 -3.20 16.79 2.56
N GLY A 206 -3.26 17.40 1.38
CA GLY A 206 -2.25 18.36 0.97
C GLY A 206 -0.87 17.71 0.84
N ALA A 207 -0.85 16.50 0.28
CA ALA A 207 0.32 15.66 0.23
C ALA A 207 0.87 15.55 -1.20
N ARG A 208 2.13 15.14 -1.31
CA ARG A 208 2.78 14.71 -2.55
C ARG A 208 3.03 13.22 -2.52
N GLU A 209 3.04 12.61 -3.70
CA GLU A 209 3.42 11.21 -3.84
C GLU A 209 4.90 11.05 -3.45
N GLY A 210 5.16 10.11 -2.59
CA GLY A 210 6.48 9.78 -2.09
C GLY A 210 7.04 8.55 -2.80
N MET A 211 7.39 7.53 -2.02
CA MET A 211 7.94 6.28 -2.52
C MET A 211 6.92 5.47 -3.34
N ASP A 212 7.30 4.99 -4.52
CA ASP A 212 6.56 3.97 -5.26
C ASP A 212 7.11 2.57 -4.95
N ALA A 213 6.36 1.78 -4.20
CA ALA A 213 6.75 0.43 -3.83
C ALA A 213 7.05 -0.47 -5.05
N LYS A 214 6.37 -0.31 -6.18
CA LYS A 214 6.66 -1.09 -7.39
C LYS A 214 8.01 -0.71 -8.00
N ILE A 215 8.34 0.59 -8.00
CA ILE A 215 9.64 1.07 -8.50
C ILE A 215 10.73 0.51 -7.60
N GLN A 216 10.58 0.59 -6.28
CA GLN A 216 11.54 0.03 -5.31
C GLN A 216 11.74 -1.47 -5.51
N ASN A 217 10.66 -2.24 -5.63
CA ASN A 217 10.76 -3.68 -5.87
C ASN A 217 11.37 -4.01 -7.24
N LYS A 218 11.10 -3.23 -8.31
CA LYS A 218 11.77 -3.40 -9.61
C LYS A 218 13.26 -3.10 -9.51
N GLY A 219 13.63 -2.02 -8.82
CA GLY A 219 15.03 -1.70 -8.54
C GLY A 219 15.73 -2.81 -7.78
N LEU A 220 15.07 -3.41 -6.76
CA LEU A 220 15.60 -4.57 -6.04
C LEU A 220 15.84 -5.77 -6.98
N LEU A 221 14.89 -6.08 -7.86
CA LEU A 221 15.07 -7.18 -8.83
C LEU A 221 16.28 -6.94 -9.71
N GLN A 222 16.40 -5.72 -10.26
CA GLN A 222 17.54 -5.34 -11.09
C GLN A 222 18.86 -5.43 -10.31
N ALA A 223 18.90 -4.89 -9.09
CA ALA A 223 20.06 -4.96 -8.22
C ALA A 223 20.50 -6.40 -7.92
N VAL A 224 19.55 -7.32 -7.72
CA VAL A 224 19.84 -8.74 -7.52
C VAL A 224 20.46 -9.35 -8.79
N ASP A 225 19.93 -9.03 -9.96
CA ASP A 225 20.48 -9.53 -11.23
C ASP A 225 21.89 -9.01 -11.46
N ASP A 226 22.10 -7.70 -11.32
CA ASP A 226 23.39 -7.06 -11.55
C ASP A 226 24.45 -7.47 -10.52
N TYR A 227 24.03 -7.68 -9.25
CA TYR A 227 24.93 -8.23 -8.22
C TYR A 227 25.37 -9.65 -8.56
N CYS A 228 24.44 -10.51 -8.98
CA CYS A 228 24.79 -11.86 -9.44
C CYS A 228 25.74 -11.83 -10.65
N ASP A 229 25.55 -10.89 -11.57
CA ASP A 229 26.44 -10.71 -12.74
C ASP A 229 27.83 -10.21 -12.32
N SER A 230 27.90 -9.20 -11.45
CA SER A 230 29.17 -8.67 -10.93
C SER A 230 30.01 -9.74 -10.21
N ARG A 231 29.34 -10.69 -9.56
CA ARG A 231 29.94 -11.83 -8.86
C ARG A 231 30.21 -13.03 -9.77
N GLN A 232 29.80 -12.95 -11.05
CA GLN A 232 29.94 -14.04 -12.02
C GLN A 232 29.38 -15.38 -11.51
N LEU A 233 28.26 -15.33 -10.78
CA LEU A 233 27.63 -16.52 -10.21
C LEU A 233 27.16 -17.49 -11.31
N GLU A 234 27.45 -18.76 -11.12
CA GLU A 234 26.95 -19.82 -11.98
C GLU A 234 25.40 -19.88 -11.94
N PRO A 235 24.72 -20.36 -13.00
CA PRO A 235 23.26 -20.37 -13.08
C PRO A 235 22.55 -21.02 -11.88
N ALA A 236 23.14 -22.04 -11.28
CA ALA A 236 22.58 -22.70 -10.09
C ALA A 236 22.67 -21.80 -8.85
N GLU A 237 23.83 -21.17 -8.63
CA GLU A 237 24.06 -20.24 -7.51
C GLU A 237 23.19 -19.00 -7.64
N ARG A 238 23.05 -18.42 -8.84
CA ARG A 238 22.14 -17.31 -9.14
C ARG A 238 20.69 -17.67 -8.79
N ASN A 239 20.22 -18.85 -9.18
CA ASN A 239 18.87 -19.30 -8.85
C ASN A 239 18.65 -19.44 -7.35
N ASP A 240 19.63 -19.95 -6.62
CA ASP A 240 19.53 -20.10 -5.18
C ASP A 240 19.58 -18.75 -4.45
N TYR A 241 20.42 -17.82 -4.92
CA TYR A 241 20.44 -16.44 -4.45
C TYR A 241 19.07 -15.76 -4.61
N LYS A 242 18.50 -15.79 -5.81
CA LYS A 242 17.17 -15.24 -6.11
C LYS A 242 16.06 -15.86 -5.27
N LYS A 243 16.13 -17.17 -4.99
CA LYS A 243 15.15 -17.84 -4.11
C LYS A 243 15.25 -17.35 -2.66
N GLN A 244 16.47 -17.12 -2.14
CA GLN A 244 16.66 -16.58 -0.79
C GLN A 244 16.09 -15.19 -0.68
N VAL A 245 16.39 -14.28 -1.63
CA VAL A 245 15.78 -12.95 -1.70
C VAL A 245 14.25 -13.04 -1.75
N PHE A 246 13.71 -13.90 -2.62
CA PHE A 246 12.25 -14.08 -2.74
C PHE A 246 11.63 -14.61 -1.44
N LYS A 247 12.29 -15.54 -0.76
CA LYS A 247 11.83 -16.10 0.52
C LYS A 247 11.76 -15.00 1.58
N TYR A 248 12.85 -14.28 1.82
CA TYR A 248 12.88 -13.17 2.77
C TYR A 248 11.76 -12.15 2.49
N CYS A 249 11.70 -11.62 1.27
CA CYS A 249 10.67 -10.64 0.90
C CYS A 249 9.23 -11.15 1.09
N THR A 250 9.01 -12.46 0.86
CA THR A 250 7.67 -13.06 1.02
C THR A 250 7.32 -13.26 2.50
N GLU A 251 8.29 -13.58 3.33
CA GLU A 251 8.15 -13.71 4.79
C GLU A 251 7.81 -12.34 5.40
N GLN A 252 8.54 -11.27 5.05
CA GLN A 252 8.24 -9.91 5.46
C GLN A 252 6.81 -9.49 5.03
N ALA A 253 6.47 -9.72 3.75
CA ALA A 253 5.12 -9.43 3.26
C ALA A 253 4.01 -10.19 3.99
N SER A 254 4.29 -11.38 4.50
CA SER A 254 3.32 -12.22 5.24
C SER A 254 3.19 -11.79 6.69
N ALA A 255 4.26 -11.29 7.28
CA ALA A 255 4.27 -10.67 8.61
C ALA A 255 3.62 -9.26 8.60
N GLY A 256 3.41 -8.66 7.42
CA GLY A 256 2.96 -7.28 7.29
C GLY A 256 4.09 -6.27 7.53
N GLU A 257 5.32 -6.73 7.43
CA GLU A 257 6.54 -5.95 7.61
C GLU A 257 7.12 -5.52 6.27
N GLU A 258 8.06 -4.58 6.30
CA GLU A 258 8.74 -4.07 5.12
C GLU A 258 10.02 -4.86 4.83
N ILE A 259 10.46 -4.83 3.59
CA ILE A 259 11.79 -5.29 3.19
C ILE A 259 12.79 -4.29 3.76
N GLU A 260 13.71 -4.75 4.59
CA GLU A 260 14.86 -3.97 5.05
C GLU A 260 16.13 -4.46 4.33
N ILE A 261 16.73 -3.59 3.50
CA ILE A 261 17.84 -3.97 2.61
C ILE A 261 19.05 -4.48 3.41
N LYS A 262 19.30 -3.88 4.57
CA LYS A 262 20.43 -4.28 5.44
C LYS A 262 20.21 -5.67 6.03
N GLU A 263 19.01 -5.98 6.50
CA GLU A 263 18.66 -7.30 7.02
C GLU A 263 18.68 -8.35 5.90
N LEU A 264 18.07 -8.01 4.74
CA LEU A 264 18.14 -8.87 3.56
C LEU A 264 19.59 -9.22 3.21
N SER A 265 20.48 -8.22 3.16
CA SER A 265 21.90 -8.45 2.86
C SER A 265 22.58 -9.36 3.86
N ALA A 266 22.22 -9.26 5.14
CA ALA A 266 22.79 -10.11 6.19
C ALA A 266 22.36 -11.59 6.09
N GLU A 267 21.17 -11.86 5.51
CA GLU A 267 20.68 -13.23 5.28
C GLU A 267 21.22 -13.86 4.00
N LEU A 268 21.80 -13.06 3.09
CA LEU A 268 22.29 -13.56 1.83
C LEU A 268 23.74 -14.05 1.92
N PRO A 269 24.13 -15.05 1.11
CA PRO A 269 25.50 -15.49 1.04
C PRO A 269 26.42 -14.34 0.61
N GLY A 270 27.33 -13.95 1.45
CA GLY A 270 28.34 -12.94 1.19
C GLY A 270 29.73 -13.57 1.24
N ASP A 271 30.44 -13.58 0.12
CA ASP A 271 31.87 -13.88 0.07
C ASP A 271 32.57 -12.74 -0.65
N GLY A 272 33.31 -11.92 0.07
CA GLY A 272 34.16 -10.91 -0.51
C GLY A 272 33.99 -9.50 0.04
N ASP A 273 34.71 -8.55 -0.55
CA ASP A 273 34.87 -7.19 -0.08
C ASP A 273 33.63 -6.30 -0.26
N LEU A 274 32.62 -6.72 -1.03
CA LEU A 274 31.39 -5.97 -1.31
C LEU A 274 30.16 -6.84 -1.01
N ASP A 275 29.49 -6.56 0.09
CA ASP A 275 28.19 -7.16 0.39
C ASP A 275 27.04 -6.55 -0.46
N PHE A 276 25.87 -7.18 -0.43
CA PHE A 276 24.74 -6.73 -1.24
C PHE A 276 24.22 -5.35 -0.83
N TYR A 277 24.28 -5.03 0.47
CA TYR A 277 23.89 -3.71 0.99
C TYR A 277 24.80 -2.61 0.45
N SER A 278 26.12 -2.82 0.52
CA SER A 278 27.10 -1.86 0.01
C SER A 278 27.03 -1.71 -1.52
N PHE A 279 26.75 -2.80 -2.26
CA PHE A 279 26.53 -2.76 -3.70
C PHE A 279 25.33 -1.89 -4.06
N ILE A 280 24.17 -2.12 -3.40
CA ILE A 280 22.99 -1.30 -3.62
C ILE A 280 23.26 0.17 -3.34
N GLY A 281 23.93 0.49 -2.23
CA GLY A 281 24.20 1.88 -1.86
C GLY A 281 25.11 2.63 -2.83
N GLN A 282 25.89 1.91 -3.66
CA GLN A 282 26.75 2.51 -4.70
C GLN A 282 26.06 2.68 -6.06
N GLU A 283 25.20 1.74 -6.44
CA GLU A 283 24.68 1.61 -7.80
C GLU A 283 23.18 1.96 -7.92
N TYR A 284 22.45 2.00 -6.80
CA TYR A 284 21.00 2.15 -6.80
C TYR A 284 20.50 3.18 -5.81
N GLU A 285 19.50 3.96 -6.20
CA GLU A 285 18.74 4.84 -5.32
C GLU A 285 17.52 4.08 -4.77
N LEU A 286 17.76 3.13 -3.86
CA LEU A 286 16.69 2.42 -3.16
C LEU A 286 16.55 2.94 -1.74
N GLU A 287 15.30 3.02 -1.28
CA GLU A 287 15.01 3.27 0.13
C GLU A 287 15.57 2.12 1.01
N GLU A 288 16.05 2.42 2.19
CA GLU A 288 16.54 1.40 3.13
C GLU A 288 15.45 0.39 3.50
N ARG A 289 14.19 0.86 3.52
CA ARG A 289 12.99 0.07 3.85
C ARG A 289 11.87 0.39 2.87
N PHE A 290 11.21 -0.64 2.38
CA PHE A 290 10.03 -0.49 1.53
C PHE A 290 9.16 -1.74 1.57
N PRO A 291 7.83 -1.60 1.35
CA PRO A 291 6.94 -2.75 1.35
C PRO A 291 7.15 -3.65 0.15
N ALA A 292 6.98 -4.93 0.36
CA ALA A 292 7.04 -5.95 -0.67
C ALA A 292 5.85 -5.84 -1.65
N ASP A 293 6.12 -5.68 -2.96
CA ASP A 293 5.13 -5.89 -4.02
C ASP A 293 5.20 -7.33 -4.54
N ARG A 294 4.29 -8.18 -4.06
CA ARG A 294 4.28 -9.61 -4.39
C ARG A 294 4.17 -9.89 -5.89
N SER A 295 3.59 -8.97 -6.66
CA SER A 295 3.44 -9.15 -8.11
C SER A 295 4.78 -8.98 -8.82
N THR A 296 5.53 -7.97 -8.45
CA THR A 296 6.86 -7.68 -8.97
C THR A 296 7.88 -8.74 -8.53
N LEU A 297 7.88 -9.10 -7.23
CA LEU A 297 8.81 -10.08 -6.65
C LEU A 297 8.73 -11.48 -7.29
N ARG A 298 7.61 -11.84 -7.91
CA ARG A 298 7.51 -13.08 -8.71
C ARG A 298 8.55 -13.13 -9.83
N GLY A 299 9.02 -11.98 -10.33
CA GLY A 299 10.10 -11.90 -11.30
C GLY A 299 11.41 -12.53 -10.85
N LEU A 300 11.67 -12.67 -9.54
CA LEU A 300 12.84 -13.38 -9.00
C LEU A 300 12.84 -14.88 -9.31
N THR A 301 11.66 -15.49 -9.45
CA THR A 301 11.52 -16.95 -9.58
C THR A 301 10.83 -17.41 -10.83
N LYS A 302 10.11 -16.51 -11.55
CA LYS A 302 9.32 -16.85 -12.74
C LYS A 302 9.56 -15.88 -13.88
N PHE A 303 9.56 -16.41 -15.10
CA PHE A 303 9.32 -15.63 -16.29
C PHE A 303 7.82 -15.53 -16.57
N VAL A 304 7.35 -14.32 -16.83
CA VAL A 304 5.93 -14.05 -17.14
C VAL A 304 5.86 -13.12 -18.34
N GLY A 305 5.11 -13.50 -19.35
CA GLY A 305 4.86 -12.69 -20.53
C GLY A 305 3.45 -12.89 -21.05
N SER A 306 2.81 -11.83 -21.55
CA SER A 306 1.51 -11.91 -22.20
C SER A 306 1.45 -10.94 -23.38
N GLY A 307 0.86 -11.41 -24.49
CA GLY A 307 0.70 -10.65 -25.73
C GLY A 307 0.15 -11.50 -26.85
N GLY A 308 -0.51 -10.89 -27.82
CA GLY A 308 -1.01 -11.61 -29.01
C GLY A 308 -1.97 -12.77 -28.72
N GLY A 309 -2.72 -12.74 -27.60
CA GLY A 309 -3.58 -13.84 -27.18
C GLY A 309 -2.87 -14.98 -26.45
N LEU A 310 -1.55 -14.86 -26.21
CA LEU A 310 -0.73 -15.85 -25.51
C LEU A 310 -0.37 -15.30 -24.13
N THR A 311 -0.44 -16.15 -23.10
CA THR A 311 0.13 -15.88 -21.77
C THR A 311 1.01 -17.05 -21.37
N LEU A 312 2.24 -16.76 -21.01
CA LEU A 312 3.22 -17.71 -20.53
C LEU A 312 3.65 -17.35 -19.13
N SER A 313 3.74 -18.36 -18.27
CA SER A 313 4.32 -18.22 -16.92
C SER A 313 5.02 -19.54 -16.57
N PHE A 314 6.31 -19.48 -16.26
CA PHE A 314 7.08 -20.65 -15.87
C PHE A 314 8.23 -20.28 -14.93
N GLU A 315 8.69 -21.24 -14.15
CA GLU A 315 9.79 -21.07 -13.21
C GLU A 315 11.11 -20.88 -13.96
N GLN A 316 11.94 -19.93 -13.52
CA GLN A 316 13.23 -19.62 -14.20
C GLN A 316 14.13 -20.85 -14.33
N LYS A 317 14.12 -21.77 -13.33
CA LYS A 317 14.90 -23.02 -13.39
C LYS A 317 14.51 -23.97 -14.54
N LEU A 318 13.38 -23.75 -15.21
CA LEU A 318 12.96 -24.56 -16.36
C LEU A 318 13.59 -24.09 -17.67
N LEU A 319 14.15 -22.88 -17.68
CA LEU A 319 14.90 -22.39 -18.84
C LEU A 319 16.16 -23.26 -19.03
N ASN A 320 16.47 -23.59 -20.27
CA ASN A 320 17.55 -24.48 -20.68
C ASN A 320 17.47 -25.93 -20.17
N SER A 321 16.38 -26.31 -19.45
CA SER A 321 16.12 -27.70 -19.05
C SER A 321 14.87 -28.30 -19.73
N ARG A 322 13.75 -27.64 -19.59
CA ARG A 322 12.46 -28.01 -20.25
C ARG A 322 11.97 -26.97 -21.24
N ILE A 323 12.41 -25.73 -21.09
CA ILE A 323 12.02 -24.60 -21.92
C ILE A 323 13.27 -24.02 -22.54
N PHE A 324 13.28 -23.91 -23.87
CA PHE A 324 14.41 -23.46 -24.65
C PHE A 324 13.98 -22.26 -25.49
N TYR A 325 14.73 -21.17 -25.41
CA TYR A 325 14.51 -19.97 -26.22
C TYR A 325 15.63 -19.82 -27.24
N ASP A 326 15.24 -19.70 -28.49
CA ASP A 326 16.13 -19.39 -29.59
C ASP A 326 15.97 -17.92 -29.99
N PRO A 327 16.95 -17.06 -29.68
CA PRO A 327 16.86 -15.63 -29.99
C PRO A 327 16.97 -15.29 -31.48
N GLN A 328 17.48 -16.20 -32.32
CA GLN A 328 17.61 -15.95 -33.75
C GLN A 328 16.28 -16.11 -34.48
N THR A 329 15.47 -17.06 -34.03
CA THR A 329 14.15 -17.37 -34.62
C THR A 329 12.98 -16.85 -33.77
N ASP A 330 13.26 -16.20 -32.64
CA ASP A 330 12.28 -15.78 -31.64
C ASP A 330 11.30 -16.90 -31.24
N THR A 331 11.86 -18.12 -31.07
CA THR A 331 11.06 -19.32 -30.84
C THR A 331 11.25 -19.88 -29.42
N LEU A 332 10.13 -20.15 -28.72
CA LEU A 332 10.14 -20.82 -27.44
C LEU A 332 9.69 -22.29 -27.59
N THR A 333 10.56 -23.22 -27.25
CA THR A 333 10.27 -24.66 -27.29
C THR A 333 10.03 -25.21 -25.91
N ILE A 334 8.90 -25.88 -25.69
CA ILE A 334 8.51 -26.49 -24.40
C ILE A 334 8.55 -28.00 -24.51
N LYS A 335 9.41 -28.67 -23.75
CA LYS A 335 9.47 -30.12 -23.62
C LYS A 335 8.59 -30.57 -22.45
N GLY A 336 7.73 -31.56 -22.67
CA GLY A 336 6.83 -32.10 -21.63
C GLY A 336 5.69 -31.12 -21.31
N VAL A 337 4.78 -30.95 -22.27
CA VAL A 337 3.55 -30.15 -22.10
C VAL A 337 2.74 -30.66 -20.91
N PRO A 338 2.17 -29.77 -20.07
CA PRO A 338 1.30 -30.15 -18.96
C PRO A 338 0.14 -31.07 -19.43
N PRO A 339 -0.23 -32.11 -18.67
CA PRO A 339 -1.20 -33.10 -19.10
C PRO A 339 -2.55 -32.53 -19.53
N ASN A 340 -3.08 -31.58 -18.78
CA ASN A 340 -4.34 -30.90 -19.08
C ASN A 340 -4.31 -30.11 -20.40
N LEU A 341 -3.18 -29.47 -20.72
CA LEU A 341 -3.00 -28.76 -21.99
C LEU A 341 -2.81 -29.76 -23.13
N LYS A 342 -2.03 -30.82 -22.90
CA LYS A 342 -1.84 -31.91 -23.89
C LYS A 342 -3.17 -32.54 -24.31
N ASP A 343 -4.05 -32.82 -23.34
CA ASP A 343 -5.36 -33.37 -23.62
C ASP A 343 -6.25 -32.45 -24.48
N GLN A 344 -6.17 -31.14 -24.23
CA GLN A 344 -6.91 -30.14 -25.04
C GLN A 344 -6.38 -30.07 -26.48
N LEU A 345 -5.07 -30.08 -26.65
CA LEU A 345 -4.44 -30.05 -27.98
C LEU A 345 -4.76 -31.30 -28.80
N LEU A 346 -4.74 -32.47 -28.15
CA LEU A 346 -5.07 -33.75 -28.83
C LEU A 346 -6.54 -33.90 -29.23
N ARG A 347 -7.45 -33.17 -28.56
CA ARG A 347 -8.88 -33.17 -28.91
C ARG A 347 -9.20 -32.28 -30.11
N GLN A 348 -8.31 -31.35 -30.46
CA GLN A 348 -8.48 -30.39 -31.58
C GLN A 348 -7.69 -30.78 -32.82
N SER A 349 -6.80 -31.78 -32.72
CA SER A 349 -6.08 -32.40 -33.83
C SER A 349 -6.77 -33.69 -34.25
#